data_5276b7e171ca326f821080e4f72679b2
#
_entry.id   5276b7e171ca326f821080e4f72679b2
#
_cell.length_a   1.000
_cell.length_b   1.000
_cell.length_c   1.000
_cell.angle_alpha   90.00
_cell.angle_beta   90.00
_cell.angle_gamma   90.00
#
_symmetry.space_group_name_H-M   'P 1'
#
loop_
_entity.id
_entity.type
_entity.pdbx_description
1 polymer ?
#
loop_
_entity_poly.entity_id
_entity_poly.type
_entity_poly.pdbx_seq_one_letter_code
_entity_poly.pdbx_strand_id
1 'polypeptide(L)'
;MNKTAYYLGIDPGRSKTGLALVDAAGQIVALHIAMTENMEAELKGFVGTQALAGIVMGNGTNNKAIGAAVSKVFPKVALVLVGEAHSTEEARTLYWQVNPPTGWRKLVPLGMLVPEEPLDAYAAVVQVRRWLKEKGK
;
A
#
# COMPACT_ATOMS: atom_id res chain seq x y z
N MET A 1 -16.16 -9.28 -21.55
CA MET A 1 -16.36 -8.78 -20.19
C MET A 1 -15.02 -8.41 -19.57
N ASN A 2 -14.89 -7.15 -19.18
CA ASN A 2 -13.62 -6.65 -18.65
C ASN A 2 -13.48 -7.03 -17.20
N LYS A 3 -12.47 -7.82 -16.89
CA LYS A 3 -12.12 -8.10 -15.50
C LYS A 3 -11.29 -6.94 -14.98
N THR A 4 -11.71 -6.33 -13.91
CA THR A 4 -10.92 -5.32 -13.28
C THR A 4 -9.68 -5.95 -12.66
N ALA A 5 -8.52 -5.49 -13.07
CA ALA A 5 -7.26 -5.96 -12.51
C ALA A 5 -6.85 -5.05 -11.38
N TYR A 6 -6.42 -5.64 -10.27
CA TYR A 6 -5.96 -4.90 -9.10
C TYR A 6 -4.48 -5.12 -8.88
N TYR A 7 -3.86 -4.14 -8.26
CA TYR A 7 -2.47 -4.25 -7.82
C TYR A 7 -2.45 -4.23 -6.29
N LEU A 8 -1.69 -5.12 -5.71
CA LEU A 8 -1.50 -5.16 -4.27
C LEU A 8 -0.23 -4.39 -3.92
N GLY A 9 -0.38 -3.34 -3.12
CA GLY A 9 0.75 -2.61 -2.59
C GLY A 9 1.07 -3.10 -1.19
N ILE A 10 2.35 -3.22 -0.88
CA ILE A 10 2.81 -3.69 0.43
C ILE A 10 3.91 -2.78 0.92
N ASP A 11 3.71 -2.20 2.10
CA ASP A 11 4.74 -1.44 2.80
C ASP A 11 5.22 -2.26 3.99
N PRO A 12 6.37 -2.94 3.87
CA PRO A 12 6.82 -3.88 4.89
C PRO A 12 7.21 -3.19 6.20
N GLY A 13 6.87 -3.81 7.32
CA GLY A 13 7.26 -3.35 8.63
C GLY A 13 7.53 -4.52 9.56
N ARG A 14 8.11 -4.24 10.73
CA ARG A 14 8.45 -5.28 11.69
C ARG A 14 7.23 -5.92 12.33
N SER A 15 6.35 -5.10 12.88
CA SER A 15 5.15 -5.59 13.55
C SER A 15 3.89 -5.34 12.75
N LYS A 16 3.85 -4.27 11.96
CA LYS A 16 2.71 -3.92 11.12
C LYS A 16 3.17 -3.70 9.69
N THR A 17 2.35 -4.15 8.76
CA THR A 17 2.62 -4.01 7.33
C THR A 17 1.42 -3.34 6.68
N GLY A 18 1.66 -2.30 5.89
CA GLY A 18 0.60 -1.63 5.17
C GLY A 18 0.24 -2.39 3.92
N LEU A 19 -1.06 -2.60 3.70
CA LEU A 19 -1.58 -3.26 2.51
C LEU A 19 -2.55 -2.33 1.81
N ALA A 20 -2.50 -2.31 0.50
CA ALA A 20 -3.42 -1.51 -0.30
C ALA A 20 -3.80 -2.27 -1.57
N LEU A 21 -5.07 -2.20 -1.93
CA LEU A 21 -5.52 -2.64 -3.25
C LEU A 21 -5.79 -1.38 -4.07
N VAL A 22 -5.20 -1.33 -5.24
CA VAL A 22 -5.24 -0.18 -6.12
C VAL A 22 -5.62 -0.68 -7.52
N ASP A 23 -6.49 0.04 -8.22
CA ASP A 23 -6.85 -0.34 -9.57
C ASP A 23 -5.81 0.16 -10.59
N ALA A 24 -6.00 -0.19 -11.86
CA ALA A 24 -5.06 0.16 -12.91
C ALA A 24 -4.94 1.68 -13.13
N ALA A 25 -5.94 2.44 -12.71
CA ALA A 25 -5.91 3.90 -12.79
C ALA A 25 -5.21 4.54 -11.58
N GLY A 26 -4.81 3.73 -10.61
CA GLY A 26 -4.16 4.23 -9.40
C GLY A 26 -5.12 4.64 -8.31
N GLN A 27 -6.39 4.30 -8.44
CA GLN A 27 -7.39 4.64 -7.42
C GLN A 27 -7.39 3.62 -6.30
N ILE A 28 -7.57 4.11 -5.08
CA ILE A 28 -7.59 3.26 -3.89
C ILE A 28 -8.89 2.45 -3.84
N VAL A 29 -8.75 1.13 -3.78
CA VAL A 29 -9.90 0.23 -3.66
C VAL A 29 -10.10 -0.16 -2.20
N ALA A 30 -9.03 -0.50 -1.49
CA ALA A 30 -9.09 -0.88 -0.08
C ALA A 30 -7.75 -0.65 0.59
N LEU A 31 -7.78 -0.42 1.89
CA LEU A 31 -6.59 -0.21 2.71
C LEU A 31 -6.68 -1.09 3.96
N HIS A 32 -5.55 -1.58 4.44
CA HIS A 32 -5.51 -2.42 5.63
C HIS A 32 -4.13 -2.36 6.28
N ILE A 33 -4.11 -2.38 7.59
CA ILE A 33 -2.88 -2.53 8.35
C ILE A 33 -2.85 -3.95 8.88
N ALA A 34 -1.94 -4.75 8.34
CA ALA A 34 -1.82 -6.16 8.69
C ALA A 34 -0.82 -6.37 9.81
N MET A 35 -1.06 -7.39 10.63
CA MET A 35 -0.06 -7.83 11.60
C MET A 35 0.98 -8.65 10.84
N THR A 36 2.22 -8.19 10.88
CA THR A 36 3.29 -8.81 10.10
C THR A 36 3.47 -10.29 10.42
N GLU A 37 3.31 -10.67 11.69
CA GLU A 37 3.45 -12.06 12.11
C GLU A 37 2.38 -12.99 11.54
N ASN A 38 1.25 -12.44 11.09
CA ASN A 38 0.14 -13.20 10.51
C ASN A 38 -0.02 -12.97 9.02
N MET A 39 1.08 -12.69 8.33
CA MET A 39 1.04 -12.18 6.96
C MET A 39 0.25 -13.05 5.98
N GLU A 40 0.42 -14.36 6.04
CA GLU A 40 -0.29 -15.25 5.12
C GLU A 40 -1.81 -15.14 5.28
N ALA A 41 -2.28 -15.19 6.53
CA ALA A 41 -3.71 -15.08 6.81
C ALA A 41 -4.24 -13.69 6.45
N GLU A 42 -3.46 -12.65 6.76
CA GLU A 42 -3.83 -11.27 6.46
C GLU A 42 -3.95 -11.03 4.96
N LEU A 43 -3.01 -11.56 4.18
CA LEU A 43 -3.04 -11.44 2.73
C LEU A 43 -4.26 -12.13 2.13
N LYS A 44 -4.54 -13.35 2.57
CA LYS A 44 -5.70 -14.10 2.10
C LYS A 44 -7.00 -13.39 2.41
N GLY A 45 -7.12 -12.86 3.63
CA GLY A 45 -8.33 -12.16 4.05
C GLY A 45 -8.52 -10.83 3.33
N PHE A 46 -7.44 -10.08 3.15
CA PHE A 46 -7.53 -8.77 2.53
C PHE A 46 -7.83 -8.84 1.03
N VAL A 47 -7.10 -9.67 0.30
CA VAL A 47 -7.28 -9.79 -1.15
C VAL A 47 -8.54 -10.60 -1.48
N GLY A 48 -8.83 -11.62 -0.70
CA GLY A 48 -9.99 -12.46 -0.95
C GLY A 48 -9.93 -13.12 -2.33
N THR A 49 -10.99 -12.93 -3.11
CA THR A 49 -11.11 -13.53 -4.44
C THR A 49 -10.72 -12.56 -5.56
N GLN A 50 -10.18 -11.39 -5.22
CA GLN A 50 -9.81 -10.41 -6.22
C GLN A 50 -8.63 -10.89 -7.08
N ALA A 51 -8.73 -10.64 -8.38
CA ALA A 51 -7.65 -10.98 -9.30
C ALA A 51 -6.55 -9.92 -9.21
N LEU A 52 -5.32 -10.36 -9.02
CA LEU A 52 -4.17 -9.45 -8.96
C LEU A 52 -3.41 -9.47 -10.28
N ALA A 53 -3.18 -8.28 -10.83
CA ALA A 53 -2.33 -8.10 -12.01
C ALA A 53 -0.86 -8.04 -11.63
N GLY A 54 -0.57 -7.67 -10.38
CA GLY A 54 0.80 -7.58 -9.90
C GLY A 54 0.84 -7.20 -8.44
N ILE A 55 2.00 -7.36 -7.83
CA ILE A 55 2.25 -6.99 -6.44
C ILE A 55 3.46 -6.08 -6.41
N VAL A 56 3.31 -4.92 -5.77
CA VAL A 56 4.39 -3.94 -5.62
C VAL A 56 4.70 -3.81 -4.15
N MET A 57 5.94 -4.10 -3.77
CA MET A 57 6.35 -4.06 -2.37
C MET A 57 7.52 -3.11 -2.19
N GLY A 58 7.48 -2.31 -1.13
CA GLY A 58 8.57 -1.44 -0.79
C GLY A 58 9.80 -2.24 -0.35
N ASN A 59 10.98 -1.71 -0.62
CA ASN A 59 12.26 -2.35 -0.28
C ASN A 59 12.68 -1.95 1.14
N GLY A 60 11.82 -2.22 2.12
CA GLY A 60 12.06 -1.84 3.49
C GLY A 60 12.42 -2.99 4.39
N THR A 61 12.30 -2.72 5.69
CA THR A 61 12.57 -3.71 6.74
C THR A 61 11.68 -4.93 6.55
N ASN A 62 12.25 -6.13 6.71
CA ASN A 62 11.49 -7.39 6.65
C ASN A 62 10.98 -7.77 5.26
N ASN A 63 11.44 -7.11 4.20
CA ASN A 63 10.94 -7.38 2.86
C ASN A 63 11.12 -8.85 2.43
N LYS A 64 12.20 -9.51 2.87
CA LYS A 64 12.44 -10.91 2.50
C LYS A 64 11.42 -11.85 3.13
N ALA A 65 11.14 -11.68 4.42
CA ALA A 65 10.19 -12.52 5.12
C ALA A 65 8.78 -12.32 4.58
N ILE A 66 8.41 -11.06 4.36
CA ILE A 66 7.08 -10.74 3.82
C ILE A 66 6.98 -11.21 2.37
N GLY A 67 8.04 -11.05 1.57
CA GLY A 67 8.08 -11.56 0.21
C GLY A 67 7.90 -13.06 0.11
N ALA A 68 8.46 -13.80 1.07
CA ALA A 68 8.27 -15.24 1.13
C ALA A 68 6.81 -15.61 1.37
N ALA A 69 6.16 -14.89 2.30
CA ALA A 69 4.73 -15.10 2.57
C ALA A 69 3.87 -14.76 1.34
N VAL A 70 4.20 -13.67 0.67
CA VAL A 70 3.49 -13.24 -0.54
C VAL A 70 3.61 -14.31 -1.64
N SER A 71 4.81 -14.82 -1.85
CA SER A 71 5.05 -15.85 -2.88
C SER A 71 4.31 -17.14 -2.56
N LYS A 72 4.15 -17.45 -1.29
CA LYS A 72 3.42 -18.64 -0.86
C LYS A 72 1.92 -18.50 -1.10
N VAL A 73 1.37 -17.31 -0.85
CA VAL A 73 -0.07 -17.06 -1.02
C VAL A 73 -0.42 -16.81 -2.50
N PHE A 74 0.46 -16.12 -3.22
CA PHE A 74 0.23 -15.73 -4.61
C PHE A 74 1.38 -16.19 -5.50
N PRO A 75 1.57 -17.51 -5.66
CA PRO A 75 2.76 -18.02 -6.38
C PRO A 75 2.80 -17.68 -7.87
N LYS A 76 1.66 -17.32 -8.44
CA LYS A 76 1.58 -17.01 -9.89
C LYS A 76 1.58 -15.51 -10.19
N VAL A 77 1.64 -14.66 -9.19
CA VAL A 77 1.59 -13.22 -9.38
C VAL A 77 3.00 -12.65 -9.26
N ALA A 78 3.38 -11.80 -10.20
CA ALA A 78 4.71 -11.19 -10.19
C ALA A 78 4.83 -10.20 -9.02
N LEU A 79 5.96 -10.27 -8.32
CA LEU A 79 6.27 -9.36 -7.22
C LEU A 79 7.40 -8.44 -7.67
N VAL A 80 7.19 -7.13 -7.53
CA VAL A 80 8.17 -6.12 -7.88
C VAL A 80 8.57 -5.37 -6.62
N LEU A 81 9.88 -5.22 -6.41
CA LEU A 81 10.39 -4.39 -5.31
C LEU A 81 10.65 -2.98 -5.81
N VAL A 82 10.25 -1.99 -5.03
CA VAL A 82 10.46 -0.58 -5.37
C VAL A 82 11.12 0.15 -4.21
N GLY A 83 11.83 1.23 -4.52
CA GLY A 83 12.47 2.05 -3.49
C GLY A 83 11.45 2.81 -2.66
N GLU A 84 11.80 3.09 -1.41
CA GLU A 84 10.91 3.78 -0.48
C GLU A 84 11.23 5.26 -0.30
N ALA A 85 12.15 5.82 -1.08
CA ALA A 85 12.52 7.22 -0.96
C ALA A 85 11.31 8.14 -1.06
N HIS A 86 11.17 9.02 -0.06
CA HIS A 86 10.08 10.01 0.02
C HIS A 86 8.67 9.44 0.14
N SER A 87 8.52 8.13 0.34
CA SER A 87 7.19 7.53 0.42
C SER A 87 6.42 8.01 1.65
N THR A 88 7.11 8.31 2.76
CA THR A 88 6.45 8.79 3.97
C THR A 88 5.82 10.17 3.76
N GLU A 89 6.53 11.08 3.10
CA GLU A 89 6.01 12.42 2.81
C GLU A 89 4.82 12.36 1.87
N GLU A 90 4.93 11.56 0.82
CA GLU A 90 3.85 11.40 -0.14
C GLU A 90 2.64 10.69 0.50
N ALA A 91 2.89 9.73 1.39
CA ALA A 91 1.83 9.05 2.12
C ALA A 91 1.07 10.02 3.03
N ARG A 92 1.79 10.94 3.67
CA ARG A 92 1.15 11.96 4.52
C ARG A 92 0.28 12.88 3.68
N THR A 93 0.79 13.33 2.54
CA THR A 93 0.01 14.17 1.63
C THR A 93 -1.24 13.44 1.16
N LEU A 94 -1.10 12.18 0.78
CA LEU A 94 -2.24 11.36 0.35
C LEU A 94 -3.25 11.18 1.49
N TYR A 95 -2.77 10.94 2.72
CA TYR A 95 -3.66 10.80 3.87
C TYR A 95 -4.58 12.01 4.01
N TRP A 96 -4.02 13.22 3.91
CA TRP A 96 -4.81 14.44 4.03
C TRP A 96 -5.70 14.72 2.83
N GLN A 97 -5.37 14.18 1.66
CA GLN A 97 -6.25 14.25 0.49
C GLN A 97 -7.48 13.36 0.68
N VAL A 98 -7.28 12.19 1.26
CA VAL A 98 -8.36 11.23 1.51
C VAL A 98 -9.17 11.61 2.75
N ASN A 99 -8.51 12.17 3.75
CA ASN A 99 -9.11 12.55 5.05
C ASN A 99 -8.86 14.03 5.32
N PRO A 100 -9.54 14.96 4.61
CA PRO A 100 -9.28 16.39 4.77
C PRO A 100 -9.47 16.85 6.23
N PRO A 101 -8.62 17.78 6.70
CA PRO A 101 -8.78 18.31 8.06
C PRO A 101 -10.14 18.98 8.20
N THR A 102 -10.72 18.89 9.42
CA THR A 102 -12.01 19.50 9.71
C THR A 102 -11.87 20.43 10.93
N GLY A 103 -12.84 21.33 11.08
CA GLY A 103 -12.88 22.24 12.20
C GLY A 103 -11.66 23.16 12.26
N TRP A 104 -11.12 23.36 13.46
CA TRP A 104 -9.95 24.22 13.66
C TRP A 104 -8.70 23.72 12.94
N ARG A 105 -8.64 22.44 12.64
CA ARG A 105 -7.49 21.86 11.93
C ARG A 105 -7.29 22.44 10.53
N LYS A 106 -8.35 22.97 9.93
CA LYS A 106 -8.25 23.62 8.62
C LYS A 106 -7.31 24.83 8.66
N LEU A 107 -7.15 25.42 9.82
CA LEU A 107 -6.32 26.62 10.00
C LEU A 107 -4.86 26.28 10.26
N VAL A 108 -4.54 25.02 10.44
CA VAL A 108 -3.17 24.56 10.75
C VAL A 108 -2.52 24.06 9.46
N PRO A 109 -1.25 24.47 9.18
CA PRO A 109 -0.55 23.93 8.01
C PRO A 109 -0.46 22.41 8.06
N LEU A 110 -0.67 21.74 6.92
CA LEU A 110 -0.70 20.30 6.87
C LEU A 110 0.55 19.64 7.42
N GLY A 111 1.71 20.27 7.24
CA GLY A 111 2.97 19.75 7.75
C GLY A 111 3.04 19.69 9.27
N MET A 112 2.19 20.44 9.96
CA MET A 112 2.15 20.46 11.43
C MET A 112 1.05 19.56 11.99
N LEU A 113 0.20 18.99 11.14
CA LEU A 113 -0.85 18.08 11.59
C LEU A 113 -0.31 16.66 11.63
N VAL A 114 -0.73 15.92 12.67
CA VAL A 114 -0.35 14.52 12.83
C VAL A 114 -1.53 13.66 12.38
N PRO A 115 -1.33 12.75 11.41
CA PRO A 115 -2.39 11.83 11.02
C PRO A 115 -2.84 10.96 12.19
N GLU A 116 -4.14 10.73 12.29
CA GLU A 116 -4.71 9.92 13.36
C GLU A 116 -4.52 8.42 13.12
N GLU A 117 -4.26 8.02 11.87
CA GLU A 117 -4.09 6.63 11.50
C GLU A 117 -2.66 6.38 11.01
N PRO A 118 -2.15 5.13 11.13
CA PRO A 118 -0.85 4.79 10.56
C PRO A 118 -0.81 5.04 9.05
N LEU A 119 0.33 5.52 8.57
CA LEU A 119 0.51 5.84 7.15
C LEU A 119 0.93 4.64 6.31
N ASP A 120 1.14 3.48 6.92
CA ASP A 120 1.72 2.33 6.22
C ASP A 120 0.93 1.90 4.98
N ALA A 121 -0.40 1.88 5.07
CA ALA A 121 -1.22 1.51 3.92
C ALA A 121 -1.19 2.60 2.84
N TYR A 122 -1.11 3.88 3.24
CA TYR A 122 -0.99 4.98 2.28
C TYR A 122 0.37 4.95 1.59
N ALA A 123 1.42 4.55 2.32
CA ALA A 123 2.73 4.36 1.71
C ALA A 123 2.68 3.25 0.65
N ALA A 124 1.94 2.18 0.93
CA ALA A 124 1.75 1.12 -0.04
C ALA A 124 1.07 1.63 -1.32
N VAL A 125 0.06 2.50 -1.19
CA VAL A 125 -0.59 3.13 -2.35
C VAL A 125 0.41 3.95 -3.16
N VAL A 126 1.22 4.76 -2.48
CA VAL A 126 2.22 5.60 -3.13
C VAL A 126 3.19 4.74 -3.96
N GLN A 127 3.62 3.62 -3.39
CA GLN A 127 4.54 2.73 -4.07
C GLN A 127 3.93 2.12 -5.34
N VAL A 128 2.66 1.71 -5.28
CA VAL A 128 1.97 1.21 -6.47
C VAL A 128 1.84 2.30 -7.52
N ARG A 129 1.43 3.50 -7.12
CA ARG A 129 1.25 4.62 -8.05
C ARG A 129 2.55 4.99 -8.75
N ARG A 130 3.67 5.00 -8.02
CA ARG A 130 4.99 5.26 -8.61
C ARG A 130 5.32 4.22 -9.67
N TRP A 131 5.11 2.95 -9.33
CA TRP A 131 5.41 1.87 -10.25
C TRP A 131 4.55 1.93 -11.49
N LEU A 132 3.25 2.21 -11.33
CA LEU A 132 2.33 2.35 -12.47
C LEU A 132 2.76 3.50 -13.38
N LYS A 133 3.19 4.61 -12.81
CA LYS A 133 3.64 5.77 -13.56
C LYS A 133 4.90 5.44 -14.37
N GLU A 134 5.85 4.75 -13.77
CA GLU A 134 7.07 4.36 -14.45
C GLU A 134 6.81 3.35 -15.56
N LYS A 135 5.91 2.41 -15.30
CA LYS A 135 5.55 1.39 -16.28
C LYS A 135 4.85 1.98 -17.50
N GLY A 136 4.11 3.07 -17.31
CA GLY A 136 3.38 3.72 -18.39
C GLY A 136 4.22 4.58 -19.31
N LYS A 137 5.52 4.74 -19.02
CA LYS A 137 6.41 5.54 -19.87
C LYS A 137 6.93 4.77 -21.06
#